data_b8b68f5d7ec8fa7b5fc23f96dc3ed229
#
_entry.id   b8b68f5d7ec8fa7b5fc23f96dc3ed229
#
_cell.length_a   1.000
_cell.length_b   1.000
_cell.length_c   1.000
_cell.angle_alpha   90.00
_cell.angle_beta   90.00
_cell.angle_gamma   90.00
#
_symmetry.space_group_name_H-M   'P 1'
#
loop_
_entity.id
_entity.type
_entity.pdbx_description
1 polymer ?
#
loop_
_entity_poly.entity_id
_entity_poly.type
_entity_poly.pdbx_seq_one_letter_code
_entity_poly.pdbx_strand_id
1 'polypeptide(L)'
;MMEGFGVHTFRLVNGKGDARFVKFHWKPLLGLHSVVWDEAQKISGKDPDFHRRDLWEAIEHGAYPEWEFGLQVVEEKDEHKFGFDLLDPTKLIPEELVPVKRVGKMTLNRNPDSFFAETEQVAFHPGHLVSGIDFSNDPLLQGRLFSYTDTQLIRLGGPNFHEIPINRPIAPVHNNQRDGHMRQAINDRRTSYQPNSLSGGCPMQAKADLGGFVSYAEKLGGAKVRQRSQSFFDHFSQAALFWHSQSEPEQTHIVKAFRFELGKLEVPAIRERMIGMLTRVDLTLAKRVAQGLGLNMPDKTPILFNLSVPADGNAAQYQPEPNKREPGRSPALSMATTLKDGIKTRKVAILAGDGVNDADLVGMQKALREAGAEAKIVAPRLGMLTSAKGAQVYIDFSFLTSSSVLFDAVYIPGGDGSAQTLEKEADAVEFVKEAYKHCKTIAATGAGDRFLRTTCLERDGSDRENDRNTEDEGLIIGHDGDARAVASKFINAMAQHRHWARELKAQPA
;
A
#
# COMPACT_ATOMS: atom_id res chain seq x y z
N MET A 1 3.45 1.25 -5.22
CA MET A 1 4.12 1.57 -3.94
C MET A 1 3.08 1.74 -2.86
N MET A 2 3.44 1.65 -1.58
CA MET A 2 2.52 1.83 -0.44
C MET A 2 2.77 3.17 0.24
N GLU A 3 1.71 3.85 0.67
CA GLU A 3 1.78 5.01 1.55
C GLU A 3 1.94 4.56 3.00
N GLY A 4 2.78 5.25 3.77
CA GLY A 4 3.00 4.95 5.17
C GLY A 4 2.31 5.97 6.08
N PHE A 5 1.49 5.46 7.01
CA PHE A 5 0.81 6.26 8.02
C PHE A 5 1.37 5.97 9.40
N GLY A 6 1.93 6.98 10.06
CA GLY A 6 2.29 6.89 11.46
C GLY A 6 1.04 6.97 12.33
N VAL A 7 0.56 5.81 12.83
CA VAL A 7 -0.71 5.75 13.58
C VAL A 7 -0.62 6.41 14.94
N HIS A 8 0.56 6.35 15.59
CA HIS A 8 0.78 6.99 16.90
C HIS A 8 1.08 8.47 16.79
N THR A 9 0.58 9.22 17.76
CA THR A 9 0.96 10.61 17.95
C THR A 9 2.14 10.67 18.92
N PHE A 10 3.23 11.30 18.49
CA PHE A 10 4.39 11.61 19.31
C PHE A 10 4.41 13.11 19.62
N ARG A 11 5.42 13.54 20.40
CA ARG A 11 5.73 14.96 20.64
C ARG A 11 7.08 15.32 20.02
N LEU A 12 7.15 16.49 19.41
CA LEU A 12 8.42 17.16 19.09
C LEU A 12 8.71 18.13 20.25
N VAL A 13 9.85 17.98 20.91
CA VAL A 13 10.24 18.79 22.08
C VAL A 13 11.51 19.55 21.76
N ASN A 14 11.48 20.88 21.91
CA ASN A 14 12.67 21.71 21.72
C ASN A 14 13.53 21.82 22.98
N GLY A 15 14.72 22.44 22.87
CA GLY A 15 15.65 22.61 23.98
C GLY A 15 15.12 23.48 25.14
N LYS A 16 13.99 24.18 24.95
CA LYS A 16 13.32 24.96 26.00
C LYS A 16 12.22 24.17 26.72
N GLY A 17 11.91 22.95 26.25
CA GLY A 17 10.83 22.14 26.78
C GLY A 17 9.45 22.42 26.14
N ASP A 18 9.36 23.30 25.12
CA ASP A 18 8.11 23.48 24.39
C ASP A 18 7.84 22.26 23.54
N ALA A 19 6.59 21.78 23.50
CA ALA A 19 6.19 20.59 22.77
C ALA A 19 5.12 20.87 21.71
N ARG A 20 5.04 19.99 20.71
CA ARG A 20 3.99 19.90 19.70
C ARG A 20 3.71 18.46 19.41
N PHE A 21 2.46 18.12 19.19
CA PHE A 21 2.08 16.80 18.71
C PHE A 21 2.50 16.62 17.24
N VAL A 22 2.89 15.40 16.90
CA VAL A 22 3.30 15.05 15.53
C VAL A 22 2.81 13.66 15.14
N LYS A 23 2.31 13.53 13.90
CA LYS A 23 2.15 12.25 13.20
C LYS A 23 3.07 12.23 11.99
N PHE A 24 3.69 11.07 11.74
CA PHE A 24 4.65 10.85 10.66
C PHE A 24 3.97 10.22 9.44
N HIS A 25 4.38 10.65 8.24
CA HIS A 25 3.85 10.16 6.97
C HIS A 25 4.96 9.84 5.99
N TRP A 26 4.73 8.83 5.15
CA TRP A 26 5.60 8.47 4.04
C TRP A 26 4.78 8.41 2.75
N LYS A 27 4.95 9.41 1.88
CA LYS A 27 4.21 9.52 0.62
C LYS A 27 5.08 9.07 -0.54
N PRO A 28 4.67 8.02 -1.30
CA PRO A 28 5.48 7.53 -2.42
C PRO A 28 5.54 8.55 -3.55
N LEU A 29 6.75 8.81 -4.08
CA LEU A 29 6.95 9.75 -5.18
C LEU A 29 6.32 9.30 -6.50
N LEU A 30 6.18 8.01 -6.73
CA LEU A 30 5.51 7.44 -7.91
C LEU A 30 3.99 7.35 -7.75
N GLY A 31 3.44 7.90 -6.68
CA GLY A 31 2.01 7.84 -6.38
C GLY A 31 1.55 6.48 -5.85
N LEU A 32 0.26 6.40 -5.57
CA LEU A 32 -0.40 5.24 -5.00
C LEU A 32 -1.33 4.62 -6.04
N HIS A 33 -1.14 3.33 -6.33
CA HIS A 33 -1.95 2.57 -7.27
C HIS A 33 -2.28 1.21 -6.65
N SER A 34 -3.57 0.93 -6.46
CA SER A 34 -4.04 -0.34 -5.90
C SER A 34 -4.59 -1.23 -7.01
N VAL A 35 -4.66 -2.52 -6.72
CA VAL A 35 -5.35 -3.52 -7.53
C VAL A 35 -6.75 -3.77 -6.98
N VAL A 36 -7.66 -4.27 -7.80
CA VAL A 36 -8.97 -4.72 -7.33
C VAL A 36 -8.85 -6.06 -6.60
N TRP A 37 -9.88 -6.42 -5.80
CA TRP A 37 -9.82 -7.63 -4.96
C TRP A 37 -9.59 -8.92 -5.75
N ASP A 38 -10.20 -9.05 -6.94
CA ASP A 38 -10.00 -10.18 -7.84
C ASP A 38 -8.53 -10.31 -8.30
N GLU A 39 -7.88 -9.18 -8.64
CA GLU A 39 -6.45 -9.16 -8.96
C GLU A 39 -5.60 -9.56 -7.74
N ALA A 40 -5.89 -9.01 -6.57
CA ALA A 40 -5.13 -9.28 -5.35
C ALA A 40 -5.11 -10.78 -5.01
N GLN A 41 -6.26 -11.47 -5.15
CA GLN A 41 -6.35 -12.89 -4.91
C GLN A 41 -5.57 -13.72 -5.94
N LYS A 42 -5.64 -13.35 -7.21
CA LYS A 42 -4.90 -14.01 -8.28
C LYS A 42 -3.40 -13.80 -8.14
N ILE A 43 -2.96 -12.58 -7.78
CA ILE A 43 -1.54 -12.29 -7.48
C ILE A 43 -1.08 -13.18 -6.32
N SER A 44 -1.83 -13.28 -5.24
CA SER A 44 -1.48 -14.12 -4.09
C SER A 44 -1.30 -15.60 -4.46
N GLY A 45 -2.05 -16.08 -5.44
CA GLY A 45 -1.93 -17.46 -5.94
C GLY A 45 -0.79 -17.66 -6.96
N LYS A 46 -0.51 -16.67 -7.79
CA LYS A 46 0.51 -16.77 -8.84
C LYS A 46 1.91 -16.40 -8.35
N ASP A 47 2.03 -15.38 -7.50
CA ASP A 47 3.29 -14.93 -6.90
C ASP A 47 3.04 -14.34 -5.49
N PRO A 48 3.10 -15.15 -4.43
CA PRO A 48 2.92 -14.67 -3.06
C PRO A 48 4.00 -13.68 -2.62
N ASP A 49 5.13 -13.61 -3.34
CA ASP A 49 6.24 -12.70 -3.08
C ASP A 49 6.22 -11.44 -3.97
N PHE A 50 5.12 -11.18 -4.69
CA PHE A 50 5.02 -10.12 -5.68
C PHE A 50 5.57 -8.77 -5.19
N HIS A 51 5.13 -8.29 -4.03
CA HIS A 51 5.60 -7.01 -3.47
C HIS A 51 7.08 -7.03 -3.06
N ARG A 52 7.54 -8.14 -2.47
CA ARG A 52 8.96 -8.29 -2.06
C ARG A 52 9.85 -8.36 -3.27
N ARG A 53 9.45 -9.12 -4.28
CA ARG A 53 10.17 -9.27 -5.55
C ARG A 53 10.27 -7.95 -6.28
N ASP A 54 9.16 -7.22 -6.41
CA ASP A 54 9.12 -5.90 -7.07
C ASP A 54 10.09 -4.91 -6.42
N LEU A 55 10.09 -4.82 -5.09
CA LEU A 55 11.01 -3.95 -4.36
C LEU A 55 12.47 -4.37 -4.54
N TRP A 56 12.75 -5.66 -4.42
CA TRP A 56 14.10 -6.20 -4.58
C TRP A 56 14.66 -5.94 -5.97
N GLU A 57 13.90 -6.30 -7.00
CA GLU A 57 14.28 -6.12 -8.40
C GLU A 57 14.45 -4.64 -8.77
N ALA A 58 13.56 -3.76 -8.28
CA ALA A 58 13.68 -2.33 -8.52
C ALA A 58 15.01 -1.75 -7.98
N ILE A 59 15.43 -2.20 -6.80
CA ILE A 59 16.72 -1.79 -6.21
C ILE A 59 17.89 -2.36 -7.02
N GLU A 60 17.87 -3.64 -7.38
CA GLU A 60 18.93 -4.28 -8.19
C GLU A 60 19.10 -3.59 -9.56
N HIS A 61 18.01 -3.16 -10.18
CA HIS A 61 18.04 -2.48 -11.48
C HIS A 61 18.34 -0.97 -11.39
N GLY A 62 18.57 -0.42 -10.17
CA GLY A 62 18.83 1.00 -9.96
C GLY A 62 17.60 1.90 -10.08
N ALA A 63 16.40 1.34 -10.15
CA ALA A 63 15.13 2.07 -10.18
C ALA A 63 14.65 2.36 -8.74
N TYR A 64 15.48 2.97 -7.94
CA TYR A 64 15.33 3.14 -6.50
C TYR A 64 13.98 3.75 -6.10
N PRO A 65 13.16 3.03 -5.30
CA PRO A 65 11.90 3.56 -4.80
C PRO A 65 12.12 4.68 -3.78
N GLU A 66 11.30 5.73 -3.87
CA GLU A 66 11.45 6.92 -3.05
C GLU A 66 10.12 7.34 -2.40
N TRP A 67 10.22 7.84 -1.17
CA TRP A 67 9.12 8.43 -0.41
C TRP A 67 9.49 9.80 0.13
N GLU A 68 8.54 10.71 0.11
CA GLU A 68 8.63 11.94 0.88
C GLU A 68 8.27 11.67 2.33
N PHE A 69 9.13 12.10 3.24
CA PHE A 69 8.87 12.11 4.66
C PHE A 69 8.09 13.37 5.02
N GLY A 70 6.93 13.19 5.62
CA GLY A 70 6.01 14.25 5.97
C GLY A 70 5.61 14.26 7.44
N LEU A 71 5.26 15.44 7.94
CA LEU A 71 4.81 15.67 9.30
C LEU A 71 3.46 16.37 9.30
N GLN A 72 2.51 15.86 10.09
CA GLN A 72 1.36 16.62 10.55
C GLN A 72 1.66 17.10 11.97
N VAL A 73 1.69 18.41 12.17
CA VAL A 73 2.08 19.03 13.45
C VAL A 73 0.88 19.76 14.03
N VAL A 74 0.58 19.51 15.31
CA VAL A 74 -0.53 20.11 16.05
C VAL A 74 0.03 20.75 17.33
N GLU A 75 -0.39 21.98 17.66
CA GLU A 75 0.00 22.65 18.89
C GLU A 75 -0.62 21.93 20.11
N GLU A 76 0.09 21.86 21.24
CA GLU A 76 -0.42 21.23 22.48
C GLU A 76 -1.81 21.75 22.89
N LYS A 77 -2.04 23.05 22.77
CA LYS A 77 -3.33 23.68 23.11
C LYS A 77 -4.50 23.24 22.21
N ASP A 78 -4.21 22.68 21.04
CA ASP A 78 -5.18 22.24 20.04
C ASP A 78 -5.46 20.71 20.13
N GLU A 79 -4.99 20.02 21.17
CA GLU A 79 -5.18 18.58 21.38
C GLU A 79 -6.64 18.14 21.22
N HIS A 80 -7.56 18.91 21.78
CA HIS A 80 -9.00 18.61 21.80
C HIS A 80 -9.82 19.39 20.75
N LYS A 81 -9.16 19.97 19.75
CA LYS A 81 -9.80 20.80 18.73
C LYS A 81 -10.62 19.98 17.72
N PHE A 82 -10.25 18.72 17.50
CA PHE A 82 -10.86 17.86 16.49
C PHE A 82 -12.09 17.13 17.02
N GLY A 83 -12.96 16.69 16.10
CA GLY A 83 -14.11 15.85 16.44
C GLY A 83 -13.73 14.41 16.84
N PHE A 84 -12.44 14.10 16.87
CA PHE A 84 -11.87 12.81 17.27
C PHE A 84 -10.70 13.03 18.25
N ASP A 85 -10.32 11.99 18.96
CA ASP A 85 -9.17 12.01 19.87
C ASP A 85 -7.87 11.90 19.06
N LEU A 86 -7.00 12.91 19.17
CA LEU A 86 -5.70 12.96 18.50
C LEU A 86 -4.77 11.82 18.95
N LEU A 87 -4.94 11.31 20.16
CA LEU A 87 -4.13 10.24 20.76
C LEU A 87 -4.73 8.84 20.50
N ASP A 88 -5.87 8.75 19.82
CA ASP A 88 -6.43 7.48 19.40
C ASP A 88 -5.69 6.94 18.17
N PRO A 89 -4.93 5.84 18.28
CA PRO A 89 -4.14 5.30 17.17
C PRO A 89 -5.00 4.70 16.03
N THR A 90 -6.31 4.56 16.25
CA THR A 90 -7.26 4.13 15.21
C THR A 90 -7.75 5.29 14.33
N LYS A 91 -7.37 6.52 14.66
CA LYS A 91 -7.77 7.73 13.95
C LYS A 91 -6.61 8.31 13.13
N LEU A 92 -6.90 8.73 11.92
CA LEU A 92 -6.03 9.57 11.11
C LEU A 92 -6.45 11.04 11.23
N ILE A 93 -5.55 11.96 10.92
CA ILE A 93 -5.89 13.37 10.79
C ILE A 93 -6.09 13.65 9.30
N PRO A 94 -7.30 14.00 8.83
CA PRO A 94 -7.51 14.41 7.45
C PRO A 94 -6.59 15.57 7.04
N GLU A 95 -6.01 15.53 5.84
CA GLU A 95 -5.04 16.53 5.38
C GLU A 95 -5.68 17.92 5.23
N GLU A 96 -6.99 17.98 5.07
CA GLU A 96 -7.78 19.21 5.03
C GLU A 96 -7.82 19.92 6.38
N LEU A 97 -7.67 19.18 7.49
CA LEU A 97 -7.61 19.76 8.84
C LEU A 97 -6.19 20.13 9.23
N VAL A 98 -5.22 19.27 8.94
CA VAL A 98 -3.80 19.49 9.18
C VAL A 98 -3.01 18.97 7.97
N PRO A 99 -2.51 19.85 7.10
CA PRO A 99 -1.72 19.45 5.94
C PRO A 99 -0.45 18.69 6.31
N VAL A 100 -0.09 17.71 5.50
CA VAL A 100 1.20 17.00 5.64
C VAL A 100 2.33 17.89 5.11
N LYS A 101 3.17 18.39 6.00
CA LYS A 101 4.36 19.17 5.66
C LYS A 101 5.52 18.24 5.29
N ARG A 102 5.94 18.27 4.05
CA ARG A 102 7.08 17.49 3.54
C ARG A 102 8.40 18.07 4.04
N VAL A 103 9.23 17.25 4.67
CA VAL A 103 10.46 17.70 5.34
C VAL A 103 11.70 16.90 4.94
N GLY A 104 11.54 15.80 4.23
CA GLY A 104 12.66 14.98 3.80
C GLY A 104 12.28 13.96 2.73
N LYS A 105 13.25 13.19 2.28
CA LYS A 105 13.10 12.11 1.30
C LYS A 105 13.82 10.86 1.77
N MET A 106 13.18 9.71 1.65
CA MET A 106 13.76 8.39 1.84
C MET A 106 13.93 7.72 0.48
N THR A 107 15.12 7.21 0.21
CA THR A 107 15.43 6.43 -0.99
C THR A 107 15.91 5.05 -0.57
N LEU A 108 15.29 3.98 -1.07
CA LEU A 108 15.74 2.61 -0.86
C LEU A 108 16.67 2.23 -2.02
N ASN A 109 17.98 2.20 -1.75
CA ASN A 109 19.02 2.08 -2.77
C ASN A 109 20.00 0.92 -2.53
N ARG A 110 19.72 0.05 -1.58
CA ARG A 110 20.52 -1.16 -1.31
C ARG A 110 19.65 -2.28 -0.77
N ASN A 111 19.79 -3.46 -1.35
CA ASN A 111 19.27 -4.69 -0.78
C ASN A 111 20.20 -5.23 0.33
N PRO A 112 19.70 -6.02 1.30
CA PRO A 112 20.56 -6.71 2.27
C PRO A 112 21.40 -7.77 1.57
N ASP A 113 22.65 -7.94 2.03
CA ASP A 113 23.52 -9.03 1.58
C ASP A 113 23.17 -10.35 2.28
N SER A 114 22.76 -10.26 3.55
CA SER A 114 22.25 -11.38 4.33
C SER A 114 20.92 -11.03 4.95
N PHE A 115 19.85 -11.59 4.40
CA PHE A 115 18.48 -11.32 4.87
C PHE A 115 18.31 -11.68 6.35
N PHE A 116 18.91 -12.78 6.81
CA PHE A 116 18.85 -13.17 8.22
C PHE A 116 19.55 -12.15 9.13
N ALA A 117 20.79 -11.81 8.82
CA ALA A 117 21.60 -10.92 9.66
C ALA A 117 21.08 -9.47 9.66
N GLU A 118 20.60 -8.97 8.51
CA GLU A 118 20.26 -7.56 8.31
C GLU A 118 18.76 -7.27 8.35
N THR A 119 17.88 -8.28 8.31
CA THR A 119 16.42 -8.10 8.31
C THR A 119 15.74 -8.93 9.40
N GLU A 120 15.99 -10.24 9.49
CA GLU A 120 15.34 -11.13 10.47
C GLU A 120 15.68 -10.75 11.92
N GLN A 121 16.91 -10.30 12.17
CA GLN A 121 17.38 -9.92 13.52
C GLN A 121 17.12 -8.46 13.88
N VAL A 122 16.46 -7.69 13.02
CA VAL A 122 16.12 -6.29 13.32
C VAL A 122 15.17 -6.20 14.52
N ALA A 123 15.49 -5.33 15.46
CA ALA A 123 14.71 -5.06 16.67
C ALA A 123 14.04 -3.69 16.58
N PHE A 124 13.00 -3.55 15.74
CA PHE A 124 12.17 -2.33 15.75
C PHE A 124 11.46 -2.18 17.09
N HIS A 125 11.47 -0.94 17.62
CA HIS A 125 10.86 -0.64 18.90
C HIS A 125 10.36 0.82 18.91
N PRO A 126 9.10 1.10 19.23
CA PRO A 126 8.58 2.48 19.24
C PRO A 126 9.25 3.37 20.29
N GLY A 127 9.94 2.79 21.28
CA GLY A 127 10.73 3.50 22.27
C GLY A 127 12.16 3.86 21.84
N HIS A 128 12.61 3.48 20.66
CA HIS A 128 13.91 3.87 20.13
C HIS A 128 13.84 5.28 19.53
N LEU A 129 13.67 6.27 20.41
CA LEU A 129 13.56 7.68 20.07
C LEU A 129 14.94 8.33 19.98
N VAL A 130 15.01 9.40 19.19
CA VAL A 130 16.12 10.35 19.17
C VAL A 130 15.78 11.60 19.96
N SER A 131 16.80 12.37 20.36
CA SER A 131 16.58 13.66 21.04
C SER A 131 15.66 14.56 20.25
N GLY A 132 14.73 15.21 20.91
CA GLY A 132 13.72 16.08 20.32
C GLY A 132 12.41 15.37 19.98
N ILE A 133 12.30 14.06 20.16
CA ILE A 133 11.05 13.30 20.06
C ILE A 133 10.73 12.70 21.43
N ASP A 134 9.48 12.83 21.87
CA ASP A 134 8.98 12.25 23.11
C ASP A 134 7.63 11.55 22.89
N PHE A 135 7.22 10.76 23.85
CA PHE A 135 5.95 10.03 23.85
C PHE A 135 4.77 10.96 24.10
N SER A 136 3.62 10.53 23.63
CA SER A 136 2.32 11.04 24.07
C SER A 136 1.63 10.06 25.01
N ASN A 137 0.46 10.43 25.52
CA ASN A 137 -0.38 9.56 26.34
C ASN A 137 -1.26 8.59 25.51
N ASP A 138 -0.93 8.36 24.24
CA ASP A 138 -1.54 7.30 23.42
C ASP A 138 -1.42 5.96 24.17
N PRO A 139 -2.52 5.35 24.61
CA PRO A 139 -2.44 4.17 25.49
C PRO A 139 -1.89 2.93 24.78
N LEU A 140 -2.08 2.84 23.45
CA LEU A 140 -1.51 1.75 22.64
C LEU A 140 0.00 1.97 22.48
N LEU A 141 0.47 3.20 22.25
CA LEU A 141 1.89 3.52 22.20
C LEU A 141 2.58 3.13 23.52
N GLN A 142 2.00 3.52 24.65
CA GLN A 142 2.52 3.16 25.97
C GLN A 142 2.58 1.64 26.19
N GLY A 143 1.56 0.90 25.77
CA GLY A 143 1.54 -0.57 25.81
C GLY A 143 2.58 -1.21 24.88
N ARG A 144 2.85 -0.61 23.74
CA ARG A 144 3.86 -1.08 22.80
C ARG A 144 5.30 -0.92 23.31
N LEU A 145 5.58 0.08 24.15
CA LEU A 145 6.90 0.21 24.81
C LEU A 145 7.23 -1.04 25.62
N PHE A 146 6.24 -1.58 26.32
CA PHE A 146 6.39 -2.81 27.07
C PHE A 146 6.43 -4.05 26.16
N SER A 147 5.47 -4.22 25.27
CA SER A 147 5.31 -5.44 24.47
C SER A 147 6.47 -5.66 23.49
N TYR A 148 7.06 -4.60 22.92
CA TYR A 148 8.21 -4.72 22.03
C TYR A 148 9.51 -5.06 22.79
N THR A 149 9.66 -4.57 24.01
CA THR A 149 10.77 -5.00 24.87
C THR A 149 10.66 -6.50 25.18
N ASP A 150 9.48 -6.96 25.60
CA ASP A 150 9.23 -8.36 25.91
C ASP A 150 9.49 -9.27 24.70
N THR A 151 8.94 -8.94 23.53
CA THR A 151 9.14 -9.75 22.33
C THR A 151 10.61 -9.82 21.88
N GLN A 152 11.38 -8.71 21.97
CA GLN A 152 12.79 -8.69 21.59
C GLN A 152 13.66 -9.54 22.54
N LEU A 153 13.36 -9.52 23.84
CA LEU A 153 14.05 -10.38 24.81
C LEU A 153 13.91 -11.87 24.49
N ILE A 154 12.71 -12.28 24.06
CA ILE A 154 12.41 -13.68 23.72
C ILE A 154 12.92 -14.02 22.32
N ARG A 155 12.57 -13.23 21.30
CA ARG A 155 12.87 -13.50 19.89
C ARG A 155 14.37 -13.47 19.58
N LEU A 156 15.11 -12.54 20.17
CA LEU A 156 16.52 -12.30 19.89
C LEU A 156 17.48 -12.86 20.95
N GLY A 157 16.96 -13.65 21.89
CA GLY A 157 17.78 -14.52 22.75
C GLY A 157 18.36 -13.86 24.01
N GLY A 158 18.00 -12.63 24.35
CA GLY A 158 18.47 -12.06 25.61
C GLY A 158 18.50 -10.52 25.69
N PRO A 159 18.95 -9.96 26.83
CA PRO A 159 18.85 -8.52 27.12
C PRO A 159 19.76 -7.64 26.27
N ASN A 160 20.79 -8.22 25.63
CA ASN A 160 21.75 -7.49 24.80
C ASN A 160 21.43 -7.53 23.30
N PHE A 161 20.16 -7.74 22.91
CA PHE A 161 19.72 -7.75 21.52
C PHE A 161 20.09 -6.47 20.74
N HIS A 162 20.23 -5.34 21.44
CA HIS A 162 20.67 -4.07 20.86
C HIS A 162 22.16 -4.05 20.47
N GLU A 163 22.95 -5.05 20.85
CA GLU A 163 24.35 -5.19 20.43
C GLU A 163 24.53 -6.06 19.17
N ILE A 164 23.49 -6.73 18.71
CA ILE A 164 23.50 -7.38 17.39
C ILE A 164 23.80 -6.28 16.34
N PRO A 165 24.73 -6.53 15.38
CA PRO A 165 25.25 -5.48 14.49
C PRO A 165 24.19 -4.60 13.83
N ILE A 166 23.09 -5.18 13.35
CA ILE A 166 22.01 -4.41 12.71
C ILE A 166 21.25 -3.50 13.70
N ASN A 167 21.25 -3.81 14.99
CA ASN A 167 20.53 -3.08 16.03
C ASN A 167 21.42 -2.09 16.79
N ARG A 168 22.73 -2.19 16.59
CA ARG A 168 23.68 -1.35 17.31
C ARG A 168 23.56 0.11 16.92
N PRO A 169 23.46 1.05 17.89
CA PRO A 169 23.53 2.46 17.60
C PRO A 169 24.91 2.82 16.97
N ILE A 170 24.90 3.69 15.98
CA ILE A 170 26.13 4.20 15.31
C ILE A 170 26.86 5.15 16.26
N ALA A 171 26.11 6.00 17.00
CA ALA A 171 26.68 6.90 17.99
C ALA A 171 27.14 6.13 19.23
N PRO A 172 28.27 6.51 19.83
CA PRO A 172 28.77 5.88 21.06
C PRO A 172 27.75 6.01 22.19
N VAL A 173 27.46 4.92 22.88
CA VAL A 173 26.58 4.88 24.04
C VAL A 173 27.39 4.55 25.29
N HIS A 174 27.34 5.41 26.29
CA HIS A 174 27.96 5.23 27.60
C HIS A 174 26.89 5.04 28.65
N ASN A 175 26.82 3.84 29.23
CA ASN A 175 25.92 3.50 30.33
C ASN A 175 26.58 2.53 31.30
N ASN A 176 25.87 2.13 32.35
CA ASN A 176 26.36 1.20 33.36
C ASN A 176 25.96 -0.27 33.12
N GLN A 177 25.41 -0.59 31.98
CA GLN A 177 25.09 -1.97 31.61
C GLN A 177 26.38 -2.74 31.32
N ARG A 178 26.58 -3.87 31.99
CA ARG A 178 27.82 -4.67 31.92
C ARG A 178 27.60 -6.10 31.51
N ASP A 179 26.56 -6.72 32.03
CA ASP A 179 26.39 -8.16 32.04
C ASP A 179 25.20 -8.61 31.19
N GLY A 180 24.91 -9.87 31.21
CA GLY A 180 23.86 -10.52 30.43
C GLY A 180 24.38 -11.22 29.19
N HIS A 181 23.75 -12.35 28.83
CA HIS A 181 24.14 -13.11 27.65
C HIS A 181 24.10 -12.28 26.36
N MET A 182 24.94 -12.68 25.41
CA MET A 182 25.14 -12.00 24.13
C MET A 182 25.76 -10.59 24.25
N ARG A 183 26.37 -10.25 25.37
CA ARG A 183 27.17 -9.04 25.53
C ARG A 183 28.35 -9.07 24.55
N GLN A 184 28.51 -8.06 23.71
CA GLN A 184 29.59 -7.97 22.74
C GLN A 184 30.53 -6.79 22.99
N ALA A 185 30.06 -5.79 23.75
CA ALA A 185 30.89 -4.65 24.12
C ALA A 185 31.85 -5.00 25.24
N ILE A 186 33.12 -4.59 25.11
CA ILE A 186 34.16 -4.71 26.14
C ILE A 186 34.22 -3.39 26.88
N ASN A 187 34.05 -3.44 28.20
CA ASN A 187 34.09 -2.27 29.05
C ASN A 187 35.46 -2.19 29.74
N ASP A 188 36.19 -1.11 29.52
CA ASP A 188 37.59 -0.98 29.93
C ASP A 188 37.81 -0.65 31.40
N ARG A 189 36.77 -0.30 32.15
CA ARG A 189 36.91 0.16 33.54
C ARG A 189 36.25 -0.77 34.53
N ARG A 190 36.74 -0.77 35.78
CA ARG A 190 36.25 -1.66 36.85
C ARG A 190 34.91 -1.24 37.44
N THR A 191 34.57 0.02 37.35
CA THR A 191 33.34 0.54 37.95
C THR A 191 32.18 0.50 36.98
N SER A 192 31.00 0.08 37.46
CA SER A 192 29.73 -0.01 36.72
C SER A 192 28.60 0.82 37.31
N TYR A 193 28.94 1.74 38.21
CA TYR A 193 27.99 2.63 38.87
C TYR A 193 28.62 4.01 39.20
N GLN A 194 27.78 4.98 39.40
CA GLN A 194 28.16 6.35 39.77
C GLN A 194 27.18 6.86 40.86
N PRO A 195 27.67 7.52 41.95
CA PRO A 195 29.07 7.86 42.25
C PRO A 195 29.88 6.66 42.78
N ASN A 196 31.20 6.71 42.63
CA ASN A 196 32.13 5.70 43.17
C ASN A 196 33.46 6.35 43.56
N SER A 197 34.29 5.62 44.36
CA SER A 197 35.57 6.08 44.83
C SER A 197 36.77 5.79 43.92
N LEU A 198 36.56 5.06 42.84
CA LEU A 198 37.63 4.61 41.93
C LEU A 198 37.75 5.48 40.63
N SER A 199 36.88 6.44 40.49
CA SER A 199 36.62 7.20 39.26
C SER A 199 36.24 6.32 38.02
N GLY A 200 35.44 6.86 37.15
CA GLY A 200 34.86 6.14 35.99
C GLY A 200 33.44 5.64 36.29
N GLY A 201 32.84 4.96 35.35
CA GLY A 201 31.46 4.48 35.40
C GLY A 201 30.40 5.57 35.30
N CYS A 202 30.79 6.81 35.04
CA CYS A 202 29.83 7.89 34.80
C CYS A 202 29.17 7.76 33.42
N PRO A 203 27.86 7.57 33.33
CA PRO A 203 27.17 7.64 32.06
C PRO A 203 27.28 9.05 31.51
N MET A 204 27.67 9.17 30.24
CA MET A 204 27.70 10.49 29.58
C MET A 204 26.26 10.94 29.30
N GLN A 205 25.88 12.04 29.93
CA GLN A 205 24.59 12.72 29.69
C GLN A 205 24.87 14.08 29.06
N ALA A 206 24.47 14.24 27.81
CA ALA A 206 24.51 15.52 27.15
C ALA A 206 23.42 16.45 27.71
N LYS A 207 23.72 17.74 27.85
CA LYS A 207 22.69 18.74 28.14
C LYS A 207 21.79 18.95 26.95
N ALA A 208 20.57 19.49 27.15
CA ALA A 208 19.59 19.75 26.11
C ALA A 208 20.15 20.59 24.95
N ASP A 209 20.94 21.60 25.24
CA ASP A 209 21.63 22.48 24.28
C ASP A 209 22.72 21.75 23.46
N LEU A 210 23.21 20.63 23.99
CA LEU A 210 24.17 19.73 23.31
C LEU A 210 23.51 18.50 22.69
N GLY A 211 22.18 18.51 22.50
CA GLY A 211 21.42 17.44 21.91
C GLY A 211 21.03 16.31 22.87
N GLY A 212 21.07 16.54 24.19
CA GLY A 212 20.57 15.61 25.19
C GLY A 212 19.06 15.39 25.10
N PHE A 213 18.59 14.24 25.55
CA PHE A 213 17.17 13.92 25.58
C PHE A 213 16.42 14.78 26.59
N VAL A 214 15.28 15.35 26.18
CA VAL A 214 14.40 16.16 27.03
C VAL A 214 13.01 15.57 26.97
N SER A 215 12.44 15.23 28.14
CA SER A 215 11.05 14.82 28.26
C SER A 215 10.14 16.03 28.45
N TYR A 216 8.94 15.96 27.89
CA TYR A 216 7.90 16.96 28.10
C TYR A 216 7.26 16.81 29.48
N ALA A 217 7.25 17.90 30.24
CA ALA A 217 6.63 17.93 31.55
C ALA A 217 5.13 18.24 31.43
N GLU A 218 4.33 17.20 31.26
CA GLU A 218 2.88 17.33 31.13
C GLU A 218 2.19 17.50 32.48
N LYS A 219 1.29 18.48 32.58
CA LYS A 219 0.44 18.68 33.74
C LYS A 219 -0.82 17.83 33.59
N LEU A 220 -0.99 16.87 34.48
CA LEU A 220 -2.19 16.03 34.57
C LEU A 220 -3.13 16.55 35.65
N GLY A 221 -4.44 16.63 35.33
CA GLY A 221 -5.50 16.93 36.28
C GLY A 221 -6.65 15.95 36.11
N GLY A 222 -7.02 15.20 37.16
CA GLY A 222 -8.11 14.24 37.12
C GLY A 222 -7.87 12.97 37.92
N ALA A 223 -8.85 12.04 37.87
CA ALA A 223 -8.76 10.74 38.51
C ALA A 223 -8.09 9.73 37.55
N LYS A 224 -7.20 8.90 38.08
CA LYS A 224 -6.64 7.75 37.31
C LYS A 224 -7.66 6.63 37.29
N VAL A 225 -8.21 6.37 36.10
CA VAL A 225 -9.22 5.32 35.91
C VAL A 225 -8.74 4.31 34.82
N ARG A 226 -9.24 3.08 34.88
CA ARG A 226 -9.06 2.07 33.84
C ARG A 226 -10.29 2.03 32.93
N GLN A 227 -10.43 3.08 32.14
CA GLN A 227 -11.57 3.22 31.22
C GLN A 227 -11.06 3.79 29.90
N ARG A 228 -11.66 3.37 28.78
CA ARG A 228 -11.43 4.01 27.49
C ARG A 228 -12.15 5.34 27.45
N SER A 229 -11.58 6.31 26.75
CA SER A 229 -12.27 7.58 26.49
C SER A 229 -13.54 7.34 25.67
N GLN A 230 -14.54 8.22 25.82
CA GLN A 230 -15.79 8.11 25.05
C GLN A 230 -15.52 8.18 23.53
N SER A 231 -14.54 8.98 23.09
CA SER A 231 -14.13 9.10 21.69
C SER A 231 -13.64 7.79 21.08
N PHE A 232 -13.14 6.85 21.87
CA PHE A 232 -12.76 5.51 21.39
C PHE A 232 -13.95 4.73 20.82
N PHE A 233 -15.17 4.98 21.28
CA PHE A 233 -16.37 4.32 20.79
C PHE A 233 -16.89 4.92 19.46
N ASP A 234 -16.26 5.93 18.92
CA ASP A 234 -16.47 6.38 17.56
C ASP A 234 -15.77 5.44 16.56
N HIS A 235 -16.43 4.34 16.22
CA HIS A 235 -15.90 3.32 15.30
C HIS A 235 -16.23 3.59 13.83
N PHE A 236 -17.18 4.48 13.53
CA PHE A 236 -17.77 4.58 12.20
C PHE A 236 -17.53 5.91 11.49
N SER A 237 -17.19 6.98 12.20
CA SER A 237 -17.01 8.31 11.58
C SER A 237 -15.94 8.31 10.49
N GLN A 238 -14.76 7.74 10.75
CA GLN A 238 -13.69 7.69 9.75
C GLN A 238 -13.90 6.64 8.66
N ALA A 239 -14.59 5.55 8.95
CA ALA A 239 -15.04 4.61 7.93
C ALA A 239 -16.02 5.27 6.96
N ALA A 240 -16.95 6.08 7.47
CA ALA A 240 -17.86 6.86 6.66
C ALA A 240 -17.12 7.97 5.86
N LEU A 241 -16.17 8.67 6.49
CA LEU A 241 -15.30 9.62 5.81
C LEU A 241 -14.57 8.96 4.63
N PHE A 242 -13.97 7.79 4.86
CA PHE A 242 -13.29 7.04 3.82
C PHE A 242 -14.25 6.68 2.67
N TRP A 243 -15.40 6.07 2.97
CA TRP A 243 -16.42 5.71 1.98
C TRP A 243 -16.85 6.91 1.12
N HIS A 244 -17.17 8.04 1.74
CA HIS A 244 -17.60 9.26 1.03
C HIS A 244 -16.46 9.96 0.29
N SER A 245 -15.21 9.65 0.59
CA SER A 245 -14.05 10.19 -0.11
C SER A 245 -13.74 9.44 -1.39
N GLN A 246 -14.24 8.21 -1.54
CA GLN A 246 -13.96 7.37 -2.69
C GLN A 246 -14.77 7.80 -3.93
N SER A 247 -14.17 7.63 -5.12
CA SER A 247 -14.85 7.72 -6.41
C SER A 247 -15.86 6.58 -6.60
N GLU A 248 -16.76 6.69 -7.57
CA GLU A 248 -17.75 5.65 -7.86
C GLU A 248 -17.13 4.28 -8.20
N PRO A 249 -16.09 4.16 -9.04
CA PRO A 249 -15.37 2.90 -9.23
C PRO A 249 -14.82 2.33 -7.92
N GLU A 250 -14.14 3.14 -7.10
CA GLU A 250 -13.58 2.70 -5.83
C GLU A 250 -14.66 2.19 -4.87
N GLN A 251 -15.80 2.89 -4.78
CA GLN A 251 -16.94 2.43 -3.99
C GLN A 251 -17.48 1.09 -4.52
N THR A 252 -17.52 0.92 -5.84
CA THR A 252 -17.95 -0.33 -6.45
C THR A 252 -16.99 -1.48 -6.12
N HIS A 253 -15.68 -1.23 -6.12
CA HIS A 253 -14.68 -2.22 -5.73
C HIS A 253 -14.80 -2.61 -4.25
N ILE A 254 -15.05 -1.66 -3.35
CA ILE A 254 -15.33 -1.92 -1.94
C ILE A 254 -16.55 -2.84 -1.79
N VAL A 255 -17.64 -2.54 -2.48
CA VAL A 255 -18.86 -3.37 -2.46
C VAL A 255 -18.58 -4.79 -2.98
N LYS A 256 -17.87 -4.92 -4.10
CA LYS A 256 -17.48 -6.22 -4.67
C LYS A 256 -16.62 -7.03 -3.68
N ALA A 257 -15.66 -6.39 -3.00
CA ALA A 257 -14.81 -7.03 -2.00
C ALA A 257 -15.63 -7.54 -0.79
N PHE A 258 -16.54 -6.72 -0.25
CA PHE A 258 -17.44 -7.16 0.82
C PHE A 258 -18.33 -8.34 0.40
N ARG A 259 -18.90 -8.29 -0.81
CA ARG A 259 -19.73 -9.38 -1.34
C ARG A 259 -18.94 -10.68 -1.44
N PHE A 260 -17.71 -10.59 -1.94
CA PHE A 260 -16.85 -11.75 -2.10
C PHE A 260 -16.49 -12.39 -0.75
N GLU A 261 -16.03 -11.61 0.22
CA GLU A 261 -15.61 -12.15 1.52
C GLU A 261 -16.80 -12.61 2.36
N LEU A 262 -17.87 -11.84 2.42
CA LEU A 262 -19.06 -12.23 3.16
C LEU A 262 -19.79 -13.42 2.51
N GLY A 263 -19.70 -13.55 1.18
CA GLY A 263 -20.27 -14.69 0.45
C GLY A 263 -19.69 -16.04 0.84
N LYS A 264 -18.44 -16.08 1.33
CA LYS A 264 -17.78 -17.30 1.80
C LYS A 264 -18.23 -17.77 3.19
N LEU A 265 -18.91 -16.92 3.96
CA LEU A 265 -19.33 -17.27 5.31
C LEU A 265 -20.51 -18.24 5.27
N GLU A 266 -20.42 -19.34 6.01
CA GLU A 266 -21.47 -20.38 6.06
C GLU A 266 -22.66 -19.95 6.92
N VAL A 267 -22.43 -19.13 7.98
CA VAL A 267 -23.45 -18.74 8.96
C VAL A 267 -24.15 -17.45 8.52
N PRO A 268 -25.44 -17.50 8.09
CA PRO A 268 -26.16 -16.32 7.59
C PRO A 268 -26.21 -15.16 8.58
N ALA A 269 -26.39 -15.45 9.88
CA ALA A 269 -26.49 -14.45 10.94
C ALA A 269 -25.22 -13.55 11.04
N ILE A 270 -24.04 -14.03 10.60
CA ILE A 270 -22.82 -13.21 10.56
C ILE A 270 -22.91 -12.19 9.43
N ARG A 271 -23.42 -12.60 8.25
CA ARG A 271 -23.65 -11.70 7.12
C ARG A 271 -24.64 -10.60 7.48
N GLU A 272 -25.76 -10.98 8.11
CA GLU A 272 -26.82 -10.04 8.55
C GLU A 272 -26.28 -9.02 9.57
N ARG A 273 -25.49 -9.47 10.55
CA ARG A 273 -24.84 -8.57 11.52
C ARG A 273 -23.87 -7.60 10.84
N MET A 274 -23.11 -8.06 9.85
CA MET A 274 -22.20 -7.19 9.10
C MET A 274 -22.99 -6.13 8.30
N ILE A 275 -24.10 -6.50 7.66
CA ILE A 275 -24.99 -5.53 7.01
C ILE A 275 -25.49 -4.49 8.03
N GLY A 276 -25.89 -4.94 9.22
CA GLY A 276 -26.27 -4.04 10.32
C GLY A 276 -25.16 -3.07 10.72
N MET A 277 -23.89 -3.51 10.75
CA MET A 277 -22.74 -2.65 11.01
C MET A 277 -22.51 -1.66 9.86
N LEU A 278 -22.60 -2.11 8.61
CA LEU A 278 -22.41 -1.24 7.44
C LEU A 278 -23.46 -0.13 7.36
N THR A 279 -24.66 -0.29 7.92
CA THR A 279 -25.65 0.81 8.01
C THR A 279 -25.16 1.99 8.84
N ARG A 280 -24.22 1.77 9.75
CA ARG A 280 -23.61 2.83 10.56
C ARG A 280 -22.55 3.60 9.77
N VAL A 281 -21.95 2.96 8.76
CA VAL A 281 -21.00 3.62 7.85
C VAL A 281 -21.78 4.44 6.81
N ASP A 282 -22.61 3.74 6.01
CA ASP A 282 -23.45 4.35 4.99
C ASP A 282 -24.57 3.40 4.55
N LEU A 283 -25.79 3.92 4.40
CA LEU A 283 -26.96 3.12 4.00
C LEU A 283 -26.85 2.60 2.56
N THR A 284 -26.26 3.37 1.65
CA THR A 284 -26.06 2.97 0.25
C THR A 284 -25.06 1.81 0.16
N LEU A 285 -23.97 1.88 0.92
CA LEU A 285 -23.00 0.79 1.04
C LEU A 285 -23.70 -0.50 1.54
N ALA A 286 -24.40 -0.41 2.67
CA ALA A 286 -25.09 -1.55 3.25
C ALA A 286 -26.09 -2.17 2.28
N LYS A 287 -26.91 -1.34 1.61
CA LYS A 287 -27.90 -1.78 0.62
C LYS A 287 -27.25 -2.50 -0.56
N ARG A 288 -26.20 -1.89 -1.13
CA ARG A 288 -25.49 -2.50 -2.26
C ARG A 288 -24.88 -3.86 -1.88
N VAL A 289 -24.26 -3.96 -0.70
CA VAL A 289 -23.68 -5.24 -0.23
C VAL A 289 -24.78 -6.28 0.02
N ALA A 290 -25.84 -5.94 0.75
CA ALA A 290 -26.98 -6.82 1.04
C ALA A 290 -27.61 -7.38 -0.24
N GLN A 291 -27.88 -6.54 -1.21
CA GLN A 291 -28.45 -6.93 -2.51
C GLN A 291 -27.61 -8.01 -3.20
N GLY A 292 -26.27 -7.86 -3.21
CA GLY A 292 -25.40 -8.85 -3.85
C GLY A 292 -25.23 -10.15 -3.06
N LEU A 293 -25.63 -10.17 -1.79
CA LEU A 293 -25.64 -11.37 -0.94
C LEU A 293 -27.03 -12.03 -0.86
N GLY A 294 -28.04 -11.49 -1.56
CA GLY A 294 -29.42 -11.97 -1.48
C GLY A 294 -30.07 -11.75 -0.10
N LEU A 295 -29.62 -10.72 0.63
CA LEU A 295 -30.10 -10.41 1.97
C LEU A 295 -31.02 -9.18 1.97
N ASN A 296 -31.99 -9.16 2.88
CA ASN A 296 -32.80 -7.99 3.16
C ASN A 296 -32.00 -6.99 4.02
N MET A 297 -32.33 -5.72 3.87
CA MET A 297 -31.86 -4.71 4.82
C MET A 297 -32.53 -4.95 6.18
N PRO A 298 -31.82 -4.76 7.30
CA PRO A 298 -32.42 -4.86 8.61
C PRO A 298 -33.49 -3.79 8.79
N ASP A 299 -34.66 -4.16 9.34
CA ASP A 299 -35.80 -3.26 9.60
C ASP A 299 -35.39 -2.09 10.53
N LYS A 300 -34.48 -2.35 11.43
CA LYS A 300 -33.94 -1.38 12.37
C LYS A 300 -32.42 -1.52 12.44
N THR A 301 -31.73 -0.39 12.49
CA THR A 301 -30.30 -0.39 12.82
C THR A 301 -30.12 -0.97 14.22
N PRO A 302 -29.23 -1.96 14.41
CA PRO A 302 -28.98 -2.51 15.74
C PRO A 302 -28.61 -1.41 16.75
N ILE A 303 -29.21 -1.46 17.94
CA ILE A 303 -28.97 -0.48 18.99
C ILE A 303 -27.76 -0.88 19.82
N LEU A 304 -27.60 -2.18 20.08
CA LEU A 304 -26.49 -2.73 20.86
C LEU A 304 -25.51 -3.46 19.93
N PHE A 305 -24.30 -2.93 19.80
CA PHE A 305 -23.20 -3.54 19.04
C PHE A 305 -22.15 -4.17 19.94
N ASN A 306 -21.81 -3.49 21.04
CA ASN A 306 -20.81 -3.96 21.96
C ASN A 306 -21.48 -4.64 23.17
N LEU A 307 -21.24 -5.94 23.28
CA LEU A 307 -21.72 -6.76 24.41
C LEU A 307 -20.60 -7.03 25.43
N SER A 308 -19.36 -6.62 25.15
CA SER A 308 -18.20 -6.76 26.03
C SER A 308 -18.14 -5.56 26.97
N VAL A 309 -18.87 -5.65 28.06
CA VAL A 309 -18.99 -4.59 29.07
C VAL A 309 -18.41 -5.12 30.40
N PRO A 310 -17.58 -4.33 31.11
CA PRO A 310 -17.10 -4.70 32.45
C PRO A 310 -18.25 -4.96 33.42
N ALA A 311 -18.01 -5.77 34.45
CA ALA A 311 -19.03 -6.14 35.43
C ALA A 311 -19.64 -4.95 36.16
N ASP A 312 -18.89 -3.86 36.32
CA ASP A 312 -19.28 -2.59 36.92
C ASP A 312 -19.66 -1.52 35.88
N GLY A 313 -19.71 -1.87 34.58
CA GLY A 313 -20.01 -0.97 33.50
C GLY A 313 -21.50 -0.92 33.12
N ASN A 314 -21.93 0.25 32.63
CA ASN A 314 -23.26 0.41 32.03
C ASN A 314 -23.17 0.18 30.50
N ALA A 315 -23.84 -0.83 29.98
CA ALA A 315 -23.82 -1.20 28.57
C ALA A 315 -24.08 -0.02 27.59
N ALA A 316 -24.92 0.92 27.97
CA ALA A 316 -25.23 2.09 27.16
C ALA A 316 -24.01 3.01 26.91
N GLN A 317 -23.06 3.05 27.85
CA GLN A 317 -21.84 3.86 27.77
C GLN A 317 -20.74 3.24 26.88
N TYR A 318 -20.93 1.97 26.49
CA TYR A 318 -19.96 1.23 25.68
C TYR A 318 -20.45 1.03 24.23
N GLN A 319 -21.50 1.72 23.84
CA GLN A 319 -22.03 1.64 22.49
C GLN A 319 -21.33 2.64 21.55
N PRO A 320 -21.32 2.33 20.22
CA PRO A 320 -20.75 3.24 19.24
C PRO A 320 -21.36 4.64 19.28
N GLU A 321 -20.50 5.64 19.24
CA GLU A 321 -20.89 7.04 19.11
C GLU A 321 -21.62 7.30 17.80
N PRO A 322 -22.50 8.29 17.74
CA PRO A 322 -23.07 8.80 16.50
C PRO A 322 -21.98 9.24 15.53
N ASN A 323 -22.16 8.92 14.26
CA ASN A 323 -21.21 9.26 13.20
C ASN A 323 -21.02 10.78 13.08
N LYS A 324 -19.78 11.25 13.23
CA LYS A 324 -19.36 12.65 13.10
C LYS A 324 -18.39 12.73 11.93
N ARG A 325 -18.85 13.25 10.78
CA ARG A 325 -18.00 13.43 9.61
C ARG A 325 -17.47 14.85 9.54
N GLU A 326 -16.21 15.03 9.91
CA GLU A 326 -15.52 16.30 9.83
C GLU A 326 -14.06 16.07 9.42
N PRO A 327 -13.64 16.48 8.21
CA PRO A 327 -14.46 16.98 7.11
C PRO A 327 -15.45 15.94 6.57
N GLY A 328 -16.45 16.37 5.79
CA GLY A 328 -17.42 15.44 5.17
C GLY A 328 -16.80 14.52 4.11
N ARG A 329 -15.67 14.95 3.51
CA ARG A 329 -14.90 14.26 2.46
C ARG A 329 -13.44 14.67 2.55
N SER A 330 -12.53 13.73 2.24
CA SER A 330 -11.08 13.96 2.13
C SER A 330 -10.55 13.38 0.80
N PRO A 331 -10.34 14.22 -0.23
CA PRO A 331 -9.79 13.78 -1.52
C PRO A 331 -8.45 13.05 -1.41
N ALA A 332 -7.63 13.37 -0.41
CA ALA A 332 -6.36 12.70 -0.16
C ALA A 332 -6.51 11.19 0.15
N LEU A 333 -7.70 10.72 0.52
CA LEU A 333 -8.00 9.30 0.77
C LEU A 333 -8.40 8.52 -0.49
N SER A 334 -8.55 9.19 -1.66
CA SER A 334 -8.93 8.55 -2.92
C SER A 334 -7.73 8.43 -3.85
N MET A 335 -7.57 7.27 -4.48
CA MET A 335 -6.58 7.06 -5.53
C MET A 335 -6.93 7.73 -6.85
N ALA A 336 -8.15 8.26 -7.01
CA ALA A 336 -8.53 9.04 -8.19
C ALA A 336 -7.67 10.30 -8.35
N THR A 337 -7.07 10.79 -7.25
CA THR A 337 -6.18 11.96 -7.20
C THR A 337 -4.69 11.61 -7.32
N THR A 338 -4.34 10.33 -7.49
CA THR A 338 -2.95 9.89 -7.63
C THR A 338 -2.28 10.47 -8.88
N LEU A 339 -0.93 10.45 -8.89
CA LEU A 339 -0.14 10.93 -10.02
C LEU A 339 -0.42 10.13 -11.29
N LYS A 340 -0.55 10.83 -12.42
CA LYS A 340 -0.84 10.27 -13.76
C LYS A 340 0.12 10.81 -14.82
N ASP A 341 1.31 11.19 -14.41
CA ASP A 341 2.30 11.91 -15.21
C ASP A 341 3.35 11.01 -15.87
N GLY A 342 3.31 9.70 -15.65
CA GLY A 342 4.27 8.79 -16.24
C GLY A 342 4.01 7.31 -16.01
N ILE A 343 4.91 6.50 -16.58
CA ILE A 343 4.84 5.03 -16.50
C ILE A 343 6.12 4.42 -15.91
N LYS A 344 6.94 5.22 -15.24
CA LYS A 344 8.18 4.75 -14.65
C LYS A 344 7.95 3.53 -13.75
N THR A 345 8.78 2.50 -13.90
CA THR A 345 8.76 1.20 -13.19
C THR A 345 7.56 0.29 -13.48
N ARG A 346 6.64 0.66 -14.37
CA ARG A 346 5.53 -0.22 -14.74
C ARG A 346 5.99 -1.38 -15.62
N LYS A 347 5.38 -2.55 -15.42
CA LYS A 347 5.67 -3.77 -16.19
C LYS A 347 4.64 -3.98 -17.29
N VAL A 348 5.12 -4.12 -18.53
CA VAL A 348 4.28 -4.34 -19.71
C VAL A 348 4.51 -5.74 -20.26
N ALA A 349 3.44 -6.53 -20.39
CA ALA A 349 3.49 -7.82 -21.06
C ALA A 349 3.44 -7.60 -22.59
N ILE A 350 4.45 -8.07 -23.30
CA ILE A 350 4.42 -8.18 -24.77
C ILE A 350 4.09 -9.62 -25.11
N LEU A 351 2.87 -9.87 -25.63
CA LEU A 351 2.44 -11.21 -26.00
C LEU A 351 2.93 -11.54 -27.41
N ALA A 352 3.78 -12.54 -27.54
CA ALA A 352 4.40 -12.87 -28.82
C ALA A 352 4.60 -14.38 -29.01
N GLY A 353 4.58 -14.78 -30.27
CA GLY A 353 4.96 -16.12 -30.73
C GLY A 353 5.99 -16.06 -31.86
N ASP A 354 6.40 -17.20 -32.39
CA ASP A 354 7.26 -17.27 -33.56
C ASP A 354 6.64 -16.52 -34.74
N GLY A 355 7.44 -15.76 -35.49
CA GLY A 355 6.99 -14.91 -36.59
C GLY A 355 6.49 -13.53 -36.17
N VAL A 356 6.81 -13.06 -34.95
CA VAL A 356 6.50 -11.70 -34.49
C VAL A 356 7.19 -10.65 -35.36
N ASN A 357 6.52 -9.51 -35.60
CA ASN A 357 7.08 -8.40 -36.36
C ASN A 357 8.22 -7.71 -35.58
N ASP A 358 9.41 -7.69 -36.20
CA ASP A 358 10.62 -7.14 -35.59
C ASP A 358 10.52 -5.64 -35.28
N ALA A 359 9.97 -4.86 -36.24
CA ALA A 359 9.88 -3.41 -36.08
C ALA A 359 8.94 -3.02 -34.95
N ASP A 360 7.80 -3.70 -34.85
CA ASP A 360 6.80 -3.48 -33.81
C ASP A 360 7.37 -3.86 -32.43
N LEU A 361 8.00 -5.03 -32.34
CA LEU A 361 8.58 -5.52 -31.09
C LEU A 361 9.68 -4.58 -30.58
N VAL A 362 10.71 -4.34 -31.40
CA VAL A 362 11.87 -3.53 -31.01
C VAL A 362 11.49 -2.08 -30.79
N GLY A 363 10.61 -1.54 -31.65
CA GLY A 363 10.12 -0.16 -31.52
C GLY A 363 9.39 0.09 -30.20
N MET A 364 8.49 -0.81 -29.82
CA MET A 364 7.75 -0.70 -28.55
C MET A 364 8.66 -0.91 -27.35
N GLN A 365 9.51 -1.92 -27.34
CA GLN A 365 10.47 -2.15 -26.26
C GLN A 365 11.36 -0.94 -26.00
N LYS A 366 11.83 -0.30 -27.09
CA LYS A 366 12.64 0.91 -26.98
C LYS A 366 11.87 2.06 -26.36
N ALA A 367 10.66 2.33 -26.86
CA ALA A 367 9.83 3.42 -26.39
C ALA A 367 9.44 3.26 -24.89
N LEU A 368 9.08 2.06 -24.47
CA LEU A 368 8.77 1.75 -23.08
C LEU A 368 9.98 1.93 -22.16
N ARG A 369 11.15 1.46 -22.58
CA ARG A 369 12.40 1.62 -21.83
C ARG A 369 12.79 3.11 -21.67
N GLU A 370 12.66 3.89 -22.75
CA GLU A 370 12.92 5.34 -22.72
C GLU A 370 11.97 6.09 -21.78
N ALA A 371 10.73 5.58 -21.63
CA ALA A 371 9.76 6.09 -20.68
C ALA A 371 9.92 5.52 -19.24
N GLY A 372 10.93 4.69 -19.00
CA GLY A 372 11.24 4.10 -17.69
C GLY A 372 10.39 2.89 -17.31
N ALA A 373 9.65 2.28 -18.23
CA ALA A 373 8.89 1.06 -18.01
C ALA A 373 9.68 -0.19 -18.40
N GLU A 374 9.30 -1.34 -17.84
CA GLU A 374 9.87 -2.64 -18.17
C GLU A 374 8.96 -3.37 -19.17
N ALA A 375 9.52 -3.75 -20.31
CA ALA A 375 8.85 -4.59 -21.29
C ALA A 375 9.33 -6.04 -21.17
N LYS A 376 8.39 -6.97 -20.92
CA LYS A 376 8.65 -8.40 -20.74
C LYS A 376 7.92 -9.20 -21.80
N ILE A 377 8.62 -10.13 -22.44
CA ILE A 377 8.03 -11.00 -23.45
C ILE A 377 7.37 -12.21 -22.79
N VAL A 378 6.09 -12.39 -23.08
CA VAL A 378 5.28 -13.53 -22.63
C VAL A 378 4.87 -14.36 -23.85
N ALA A 379 5.17 -15.66 -23.81
CA ALA A 379 4.98 -16.57 -24.95
C ALA A 379 4.47 -17.94 -24.48
N PRO A 380 4.05 -18.86 -25.40
CA PRO A 380 3.58 -20.19 -25.02
C PRO A 380 4.62 -21.06 -24.26
N ARG A 381 5.90 -20.81 -24.46
CA ARG A 381 7.01 -21.54 -23.84
C ARG A 381 8.15 -20.62 -23.43
N LEU A 382 9.07 -21.09 -22.62
CA LEU A 382 10.35 -20.42 -22.33
C LEU A 382 11.39 -20.69 -23.42
N GLY A 383 12.52 -20.00 -23.37
CA GLY A 383 13.64 -20.11 -24.29
C GLY A 383 13.68 -18.96 -25.29
N MET A 384 13.76 -19.26 -26.57
CA MET A 384 13.85 -18.25 -27.63
C MET A 384 12.66 -18.39 -28.59
N LEU A 385 12.12 -17.27 -29.06
CA LEU A 385 11.24 -17.21 -30.22
C LEU A 385 12.03 -16.67 -31.43
N THR A 386 11.56 -17.02 -32.61
CA THR A 386 12.14 -16.54 -33.87
C THR A 386 11.23 -15.48 -34.47
N SER A 387 11.75 -14.28 -34.69
CA SER A 387 11.00 -13.19 -35.31
C SER A 387 10.72 -13.43 -36.79
N ALA A 388 9.90 -12.61 -37.42
CA ALA A 388 9.58 -12.69 -38.83
C ALA A 388 10.81 -12.57 -39.75
N LYS A 389 11.85 -11.85 -39.29
CA LYS A 389 13.13 -11.71 -40.00
C LYS A 389 14.20 -12.71 -39.57
N GLY A 390 13.87 -13.67 -38.71
CA GLY A 390 14.77 -14.73 -38.28
C GLY A 390 15.62 -14.37 -37.05
N ALA A 391 15.41 -13.22 -36.43
CA ALA A 391 16.12 -12.86 -35.19
C ALA A 391 15.65 -13.71 -34.00
N GLN A 392 16.60 -14.12 -33.16
CA GLN A 392 16.29 -14.84 -31.93
C GLN A 392 15.99 -13.86 -30.80
N VAL A 393 14.86 -14.02 -30.14
CA VAL A 393 14.39 -13.14 -29.05
C VAL A 393 14.15 -13.98 -27.80
N TYR A 394 14.73 -13.56 -26.68
CA TYR A 394 14.58 -14.22 -25.40
C TYR A 394 13.16 -14.01 -24.83
N ILE A 395 12.60 -15.08 -24.27
CA ILE A 395 11.27 -15.10 -23.67
C ILE A 395 11.44 -14.97 -22.15
N ASP A 396 10.87 -13.91 -21.56
CA ASP A 396 10.95 -13.67 -20.11
C ASP A 396 10.02 -14.60 -19.32
N PHE A 397 8.79 -14.82 -19.81
CA PHE A 397 7.77 -15.62 -19.14
C PHE A 397 6.99 -16.51 -20.13
N SER A 398 6.51 -17.65 -19.65
CA SER A 398 5.49 -18.42 -20.36
C SER A 398 4.10 -18.08 -19.82
N PHE A 399 3.04 -18.29 -20.63
CA PHE A 399 1.65 -18.15 -20.15
C PHE A 399 1.35 -19.05 -18.95
N LEU A 400 2.00 -20.21 -18.87
CA LEU A 400 1.87 -21.13 -17.73
C LEU A 400 2.35 -20.49 -16.41
N THR A 401 3.45 -19.72 -16.45
CA THR A 401 4.09 -19.16 -15.27
C THR A 401 3.67 -17.74 -14.96
N SER A 402 2.89 -17.09 -15.84
CA SER A 402 2.46 -15.70 -15.66
C SER A 402 1.00 -15.49 -16.08
N SER A 403 0.40 -14.43 -15.57
CA SER A 403 -0.92 -13.96 -15.97
C SER A 403 -0.96 -12.44 -16.00
N SER A 404 -2.01 -11.88 -16.57
CA SER A 404 -2.15 -10.42 -16.74
C SER A 404 -2.06 -9.64 -15.42
N VAL A 405 -2.40 -10.26 -14.29
CA VAL A 405 -2.38 -9.59 -12.97
C VAL A 405 -0.98 -9.19 -12.51
N LEU A 406 0.08 -9.82 -13.06
CA LEU A 406 1.47 -9.48 -12.76
C LEU A 406 2.01 -8.29 -13.57
N PHE A 407 1.20 -7.73 -14.47
CA PHE A 407 1.58 -6.65 -15.38
C PHE A 407 0.60 -5.48 -15.33
N ASP A 408 1.09 -4.28 -15.65
CA ASP A 408 0.28 -3.06 -15.66
C ASP A 408 -0.48 -2.85 -16.98
N ALA A 409 0.06 -3.35 -18.08
CA ALA A 409 -0.51 -3.22 -19.40
C ALA A 409 -0.10 -4.38 -20.32
N VAL A 410 -0.77 -4.50 -21.48
CA VAL A 410 -0.52 -5.53 -22.47
C VAL A 410 -0.28 -4.91 -23.84
N TYR A 411 0.74 -5.38 -24.55
CA TYR A 411 0.98 -5.05 -25.95
C TYR A 411 1.07 -6.30 -26.80
N ILE A 412 0.42 -6.29 -27.96
CA ILE A 412 0.38 -7.38 -28.92
C ILE A 412 0.97 -6.89 -30.25
N PRO A 413 2.24 -7.22 -30.55
CA PRO A 413 2.88 -6.82 -31.80
C PRO A 413 2.28 -7.52 -33.02
N GLY A 414 2.47 -6.94 -34.20
CA GLY A 414 2.12 -7.56 -35.46
C GLY A 414 2.93 -8.83 -35.76
N GLY A 415 2.65 -9.44 -36.92
CA GLY A 415 3.26 -10.68 -37.40
C GLY A 415 2.25 -11.82 -37.45
N ASP A 416 1.97 -12.29 -38.67
CA ASP A 416 0.94 -13.33 -38.91
C ASP A 416 1.21 -14.64 -38.17
N GLY A 417 2.48 -15.10 -38.14
CA GLY A 417 2.86 -16.33 -37.45
C GLY A 417 2.63 -16.22 -35.93
N SER A 418 2.99 -15.07 -35.35
CA SER A 418 2.77 -14.77 -33.93
C SER A 418 1.28 -14.75 -33.60
N ALA A 419 0.48 -14.01 -34.36
CA ALA A 419 -0.97 -13.93 -34.16
C ALA A 419 -1.64 -15.31 -34.24
N GLN A 420 -1.30 -16.12 -35.24
CA GLN A 420 -1.83 -17.49 -35.40
C GLN A 420 -1.45 -18.41 -34.22
N THR A 421 -0.27 -18.22 -33.65
CA THR A 421 0.16 -18.96 -32.46
C THR A 421 -0.66 -18.54 -31.25
N LEU A 422 -0.84 -17.24 -31.02
CA LEU A 422 -1.61 -16.70 -29.88
C LEU A 422 -3.11 -17.05 -29.99
N GLU A 423 -3.69 -17.08 -31.21
CA GLU A 423 -5.09 -17.48 -31.45
C GLU A 423 -5.39 -18.91 -30.99
N LYS A 424 -4.40 -19.80 -31.06
CA LYS A 424 -4.51 -21.21 -30.65
C LYS A 424 -4.20 -21.43 -29.15
N GLU A 425 -3.64 -20.44 -28.50
CA GLU A 425 -3.22 -20.51 -27.11
C GLU A 425 -4.33 -19.97 -26.17
N ALA A 426 -5.02 -20.89 -25.50
CA ALA A 426 -6.14 -20.52 -24.61
C ALA A 426 -5.70 -19.56 -23.49
N ASP A 427 -4.51 -19.78 -22.94
CA ASP A 427 -3.96 -18.94 -21.87
C ASP A 427 -3.65 -17.51 -22.37
N ALA A 428 -3.26 -17.32 -23.64
CA ALA A 428 -3.07 -16.00 -24.24
C ALA A 428 -4.42 -15.27 -24.40
N VAL A 429 -5.46 -15.96 -24.82
CA VAL A 429 -6.82 -15.42 -24.91
C VAL A 429 -7.31 -14.99 -23.52
N GLU A 430 -7.16 -15.85 -22.52
CA GLU A 430 -7.53 -15.53 -21.13
C GLU A 430 -6.73 -14.35 -20.58
N PHE A 431 -5.44 -14.27 -20.86
CA PHE A 431 -4.56 -13.17 -20.45
C PHE A 431 -5.10 -11.80 -20.90
N VAL A 432 -5.53 -11.71 -22.17
CA VAL A 432 -6.09 -10.47 -22.73
C VAL A 432 -7.47 -10.17 -22.14
N LYS A 433 -8.35 -11.17 -22.03
CA LYS A 433 -9.69 -11.00 -21.41
C LYS A 433 -9.57 -10.51 -19.98
N GLU A 434 -8.67 -11.08 -19.22
CA GLU A 434 -8.42 -10.71 -17.84
C GLU A 434 -7.85 -9.28 -17.71
N ALA A 435 -6.88 -8.91 -18.57
CA ALA A 435 -6.35 -7.55 -18.64
C ALA A 435 -7.47 -6.52 -18.92
N TYR A 436 -8.35 -6.85 -19.85
CA TYR A 436 -9.51 -6.02 -20.18
C TYR A 436 -10.50 -5.90 -19.01
N LYS A 437 -10.86 -7.04 -18.41
CA LYS A 437 -11.71 -7.10 -17.19
C LYS A 437 -11.17 -6.22 -16.06
N HIS A 438 -9.85 -6.17 -15.89
CA HIS A 438 -9.18 -5.35 -14.89
C HIS A 438 -8.90 -3.91 -15.36
N CYS A 439 -9.54 -3.48 -16.44
CA CYS A 439 -9.46 -2.11 -16.98
C CYS A 439 -8.04 -1.64 -17.30
N LYS A 440 -7.12 -2.57 -17.61
CA LYS A 440 -5.74 -2.27 -18.00
C LYS A 440 -5.67 -1.72 -19.43
N THR A 441 -4.61 -0.97 -19.70
CA THR A 441 -4.33 -0.51 -21.06
C THR A 441 -3.88 -1.68 -21.92
N ILE A 442 -4.46 -1.81 -23.12
CA ILE A 442 -4.11 -2.84 -24.09
C ILE A 442 -3.82 -2.15 -25.43
N ALA A 443 -2.71 -2.53 -26.07
CA ALA A 443 -2.39 -2.06 -27.40
C ALA A 443 -2.11 -3.23 -28.35
N ALA A 444 -2.44 -3.07 -29.62
CA ALA A 444 -2.12 -4.03 -30.66
C ALA A 444 -1.70 -3.32 -31.97
N THR A 445 -0.81 -3.97 -32.75
CA THR A 445 -0.42 -3.53 -34.08
C THR A 445 -0.62 -4.63 -35.10
N GLY A 446 -1.00 -4.27 -36.32
CA GLY A 446 -1.12 -5.19 -37.47
C GLY A 446 -1.90 -6.45 -37.18
N ALA A 447 -1.31 -7.62 -37.42
CA ALA A 447 -1.94 -8.92 -37.15
C ALA A 447 -2.25 -9.16 -35.67
N GLY A 448 -1.63 -8.42 -34.73
CA GLY A 448 -1.97 -8.45 -33.31
C GLY A 448 -3.40 -7.96 -33.04
N ASP A 449 -3.94 -7.02 -33.83
CA ASP A 449 -5.36 -6.62 -33.75
C ASP A 449 -6.30 -7.78 -34.15
N ARG A 450 -5.89 -8.63 -35.10
CA ARG A 450 -6.67 -9.83 -35.47
C ARG A 450 -6.81 -10.76 -34.24
N PHE A 451 -5.71 -11.08 -33.60
CA PHE A 451 -5.74 -11.85 -32.34
C PHE A 451 -6.62 -11.20 -31.29
N LEU A 452 -6.48 -9.89 -31.09
CA LEU A 452 -7.28 -9.15 -30.10
C LEU A 452 -8.79 -9.31 -30.36
N ARG A 453 -9.22 -9.31 -31.61
CA ARG A 453 -10.63 -9.52 -31.99
C ARG A 453 -11.14 -10.93 -31.68
N THR A 454 -10.27 -11.95 -31.68
CA THR A 454 -10.66 -13.33 -31.32
C THR A 454 -10.92 -13.48 -29.81
N THR A 455 -10.49 -12.54 -28.99
CA THR A 455 -10.71 -12.59 -27.54
C THR A 455 -12.12 -12.18 -27.10
N CYS A 456 -13.07 -11.98 -28.05
CA CYS A 456 -14.44 -11.55 -27.79
C CYS A 456 -14.54 -10.23 -27.02
N LEU A 457 -13.58 -9.33 -27.20
CA LEU A 457 -13.73 -7.95 -26.79
C LEU A 457 -14.65 -7.29 -27.83
N GLU A 458 -15.97 -7.39 -27.60
CA GLU A 458 -16.96 -6.80 -28.49
C GLU A 458 -16.72 -5.29 -28.61
N ARG A 459 -16.34 -4.88 -29.79
CA ARG A 459 -16.56 -3.52 -30.24
C ARG A 459 -18.05 -3.41 -30.54
N ASP A 460 -18.72 -2.49 -29.89
CA ASP A 460 -20.11 -2.15 -30.18
C ASP A 460 -20.35 -2.17 -31.70
N GLY A 461 -21.15 -3.09 -32.14
CA GLY A 461 -21.80 -3.45 -33.41
C GLY A 461 -21.67 -2.57 -34.67
N SER A 462 -20.59 -1.87 -34.89
CA SER A 462 -20.34 -1.16 -36.14
C SER A 462 -19.29 -1.88 -36.99
N ASP A 463 -19.77 -2.76 -37.87
CA ASP A 463 -19.06 -3.34 -39.03
C ASP A 463 -18.64 -2.24 -40.03
N ARG A 464 -18.02 -1.16 -39.59
CA ARG A 464 -17.55 -0.13 -40.53
C ARG A 464 -16.06 0.09 -40.38
N GLU A 465 -15.36 -0.22 -41.43
CA GLU A 465 -13.93 -0.01 -41.70
C GLU A 465 -13.43 1.45 -41.41
N ASN A 466 -14.32 2.35 -41.03
CA ASN A 466 -14.06 3.78 -40.90
C ASN A 466 -14.31 4.41 -39.54
N ASP A 467 -14.73 3.65 -38.50
CA ASP A 467 -14.97 4.27 -37.19
C ASP A 467 -13.72 4.19 -36.33
N ARG A 468 -12.81 5.17 -36.51
CA ARG A 468 -11.55 5.37 -35.78
C ARG A 468 -11.74 5.92 -34.35
N ASN A 469 -12.96 6.07 -33.90
CA ASN A 469 -13.30 6.51 -32.55
C ASN A 469 -13.78 5.33 -31.71
N THR A 470 -12.84 4.54 -31.19
CA THR A 470 -13.19 3.70 -30.06
C THR A 470 -13.35 4.61 -28.85
N GLU A 471 -14.54 4.65 -28.26
CA GLU A 471 -14.81 5.36 -26.99
C GLU A 471 -14.01 4.79 -25.78
N ASP A 472 -13.16 3.80 -26.01
CA ASP A 472 -12.30 3.18 -25.01
C ASP A 472 -10.87 3.71 -25.14
N GLU A 473 -10.54 4.71 -24.32
CA GLU A 473 -9.23 5.35 -24.28
C GLU A 473 -8.08 4.39 -23.87
N GLY A 474 -8.41 3.23 -23.33
CA GLY A 474 -7.45 2.21 -22.91
C GLY A 474 -7.19 1.13 -23.95
N LEU A 475 -7.84 1.18 -25.12
CA LEU A 475 -7.66 0.22 -26.20
C LEU A 475 -7.06 0.93 -27.42
N ILE A 476 -5.77 0.69 -27.69
CA ILE A 476 -5.00 1.38 -28.73
C ILE A 476 -4.66 0.41 -29.85
N ILE A 477 -5.09 0.71 -31.07
CA ILE A 477 -4.85 -0.12 -32.23
C ILE A 477 -4.11 0.68 -33.30
N GLY A 478 -3.13 0.03 -33.92
CA GLY A 478 -2.34 0.59 -35.02
C GLY A 478 -2.10 -0.44 -36.15
N HIS A 479 -1.60 0.07 -37.28
CA HIS A 479 -1.19 -0.75 -38.41
C HIS A 479 0.23 -1.31 -38.24
N ASP A 480 0.63 -2.27 -39.06
CA ASP A 480 2.00 -2.78 -39.11
C ASP A 480 2.99 -1.64 -39.38
N GLY A 481 4.06 -1.59 -38.62
CA GLY A 481 5.10 -0.56 -38.70
C GLY A 481 4.78 0.74 -37.97
N ASP A 482 3.59 0.91 -37.41
CA ASP A 482 3.16 2.11 -36.66
C ASP A 482 3.53 2.09 -35.18
N ALA A 483 4.40 1.16 -34.77
CA ALA A 483 4.75 0.97 -33.35
C ALA A 483 5.14 2.26 -32.63
N ARG A 484 5.78 3.21 -33.32
CA ARG A 484 6.17 4.51 -32.71
C ARG A 484 4.97 5.42 -32.40
N ALA A 485 4.00 5.49 -33.30
CA ALA A 485 2.80 6.29 -33.11
C ALA A 485 1.89 5.64 -32.06
N VAL A 486 1.76 4.30 -32.09
CA VAL A 486 1.03 3.52 -31.08
C VAL A 486 1.69 3.66 -29.70
N ALA A 487 3.03 3.60 -29.61
CA ALA A 487 3.75 3.71 -28.36
C ALA A 487 3.44 5.01 -27.61
N SER A 488 3.40 6.16 -28.29
CA SER A 488 3.06 7.42 -27.66
C SER A 488 1.66 7.43 -27.03
N LYS A 489 0.65 6.92 -27.78
CA LYS A 489 -0.73 6.79 -27.29
C LYS A 489 -0.82 5.77 -26.13
N PHE A 490 -0.12 4.65 -26.27
CA PHE A 490 -0.09 3.59 -25.27
C PHE A 490 0.52 4.07 -23.94
N ILE A 491 1.66 4.77 -23.99
CA ILE A 491 2.31 5.36 -22.82
C ILE A 491 1.38 6.36 -22.11
N ASN A 492 0.72 7.25 -22.88
CA ASN A 492 -0.21 8.22 -22.31
C ASN A 492 -1.44 7.56 -21.67
N ALA A 493 -1.98 6.51 -22.29
CA ALA A 493 -3.09 5.75 -21.72
C ALA A 493 -2.66 4.96 -20.47
N MET A 494 -1.47 4.34 -20.48
CA MET A 494 -0.91 3.68 -19.30
C MET A 494 -0.69 4.62 -18.12
N ALA A 495 -0.35 5.91 -18.38
CA ALA A 495 -0.19 6.90 -17.33
C ALA A 495 -1.49 7.12 -16.54
N GLN A 496 -2.67 6.88 -17.12
CA GLN A 496 -3.96 6.93 -16.42
C GLN A 496 -4.17 5.75 -15.45
N HIS A 497 -3.34 4.74 -15.48
CA HIS A 497 -3.34 3.51 -14.68
C HIS A 497 -4.46 2.53 -15.05
N ARG A 498 -5.73 2.93 -14.97
CA ARG A 498 -6.91 2.08 -15.27
C ARG A 498 -8.00 2.88 -15.99
N HIS A 499 -8.72 2.20 -16.86
CA HIS A 499 -9.82 2.75 -17.66
C HIS A 499 -11.16 2.29 -17.09
N TRP A 500 -11.53 2.83 -15.90
CA TRP A 500 -12.71 2.40 -15.15
C TRP A 500 -14.05 2.59 -15.86
N ALA A 501 -14.09 3.40 -16.93
CA ALA A 501 -15.29 3.54 -17.77
C ALA A 501 -15.74 2.20 -18.38
N ARG A 502 -14.84 1.21 -18.51
CA ARG A 502 -15.19 -0.14 -18.96
C ARG A 502 -16.11 -0.88 -17.99
N GLU A 503 -16.03 -0.60 -16.69
CA GLU A 503 -16.91 -1.24 -15.69
C GLU A 503 -18.36 -0.75 -15.77
N LEU A 504 -18.58 0.45 -16.35
CA LEU A 504 -19.91 1.05 -16.54
C LEU A 504 -20.58 0.52 -17.82
N LYS A 505 -19.81 0.11 -18.82
CA LYS A 505 -20.31 -0.60 -19.99
C LYS A 505 -20.62 -2.03 -19.55
N ALA A 506 -21.88 -2.46 -19.69
CA ALA A 506 -22.33 -3.78 -19.26
C ALA A 506 -21.33 -4.85 -19.69
N GLN A 507 -20.67 -5.46 -18.72
CA GLN A 507 -19.90 -6.67 -19.00
C GLN A 507 -20.90 -7.76 -19.34
N PRO A 508 -20.78 -8.46 -20.47
CA PRO A 508 -21.60 -9.64 -20.68
C PRO A 508 -21.37 -10.60 -19.50
N ALA A 509 -22.44 -11.14 -18.97
CA ALA A 509 -22.48 -12.04 -17.84
C ALA A 509 -21.65 -13.31 -18.08
#